data_cacb612b313aa97137ab351c7bbe3415
#
_entry.id   cacb612b313aa97137ab351c7bbe3415
#
_cell.length_a   1.000
_cell.length_b   1.000
_cell.length_c   1.000
_cell.angle_alpha   90.00
_cell.angle_beta   90.00
_cell.angle_gamma   90.00
#
_symmetry.space_group_name_H-M   'P 1'
#
loop_
_entity.id
_entity.type
_entity.pdbx_description
1 polymer ?
#
loop_
_entity_poly.entity_id
_entity_poly.type
_entity_poly.pdbx_seq_one_letter_code
_entity_poly.pdbx_strand_id
1 'polypeptide(L)'
;LAGDAALMAMKVTLDLTIPQIWSAQDSMIASADTIALVRLRTYSGKDTSDKPFAKYSTRPIYVEKDAPLEPRGGVETPRGMYFKGGYREYKMKSRRYTAGGKNQTAEVDLTLSGALMNNLITTKATKTGYTIGLSSAVKDYGYRVNARRSFIG
;
A
#
# COMPACT_ATOMS: atom_id res chain seq x y z
N LEU A 1 4.56 -21.17 23.72
CA LEU A 1 3.21 -20.65 23.47
C LEU A 1 3.25 -19.86 22.17
N ALA A 2 3.00 -20.54 21.04
CA ALA A 2 2.84 -19.92 19.74
C ALA A 2 1.43 -19.34 19.69
N GLY A 3 1.35 -18.00 19.71
CA GLY A 3 0.10 -17.32 19.45
C GLY A 3 -0.25 -17.42 17.98
N ASP A 4 -1.30 -18.14 17.67
CA ASP A 4 -1.97 -18.12 16.36
C ASP A 4 -2.36 -16.66 16.05
N ALA A 5 -1.54 -15.99 15.25
CA ALA A 5 -1.93 -14.77 14.60
C ALA A 5 -2.97 -15.15 13.54
N ALA A 6 -4.23 -15.10 13.90
CA ALA A 6 -5.34 -15.30 12.99
C ALA A 6 -5.12 -14.42 11.76
N LEU A 7 -4.88 -15.06 10.63
CA LEU A 7 -4.74 -14.42 9.32
C LEU A 7 -6.09 -13.79 9.00
N MET A 8 -6.30 -12.53 9.35
CA MET A 8 -7.46 -11.78 8.91
C MET A 8 -7.37 -11.60 7.40
N ALA A 9 -7.93 -12.58 6.68
CA ALA A 9 -8.22 -12.41 5.27
C ALA A 9 -9.27 -11.31 5.16
N MET A 10 -8.89 -10.20 4.56
CA MET A 10 -9.80 -9.09 4.37
C MET A 10 -10.77 -9.46 3.27
N LYS A 11 -12.02 -9.71 3.67
CA LYS A 11 -13.12 -10.04 2.80
C LYS A 11 -13.98 -8.80 2.63
N VAL A 12 -13.85 -8.10 1.50
CA VAL A 12 -14.88 -7.17 1.07
C VAL A 12 -15.98 -8.01 0.44
N THR A 13 -17.04 -8.28 1.18
CA THR A 13 -18.23 -8.94 0.67
C THR A 13 -19.24 -7.85 0.31
N LEU A 14 -19.40 -7.59 -0.97
CA LEU A 14 -20.52 -6.80 -1.45
C LEU A 14 -21.71 -7.76 -1.61
N ASP A 15 -22.61 -7.80 -0.64
CA ASP A 15 -23.88 -8.49 -0.76
C ASP A 15 -24.82 -7.67 -1.66
N LEU A 16 -24.64 -7.84 -2.97
CA LEU A 16 -25.60 -7.33 -3.94
C LEU A 16 -26.64 -8.43 -4.19
N THR A 17 -27.80 -8.32 -3.56
CA THR A 17 -28.99 -9.10 -3.89
C THR A 17 -29.57 -8.61 -5.22
N ILE A 18 -28.79 -8.78 -6.30
CA ILE A 18 -29.28 -8.51 -7.67
C ILE A 18 -29.69 -9.84 -8.27
N PRO A 19 -30.95 -9.99 -8.71
CA PRO A 19 -31.44 -11.24 -9.27
C PRO A 19 -30.66 -11.58 -10.54
N GLN A 20 -29.96 -12.68 -10.52
CA GLN A 20 -29.45 -13.52 -11.64
C GLN A 20 -28.69 -12.88 -12.82
N ILE A 21 -28.45 -11.56 -12.83
CA ILE A 21 -27.78 -10.88 -13.97
C ILE A 21 -26.27 -10.75 -13.75
N TRP A 22 -25.77 -10.97 -12.53
CA TRP A 22 -24.37 -10.77 -12.16
C TRP A 22 -23.53 -12.03 -12.46
N SER A 23 -22.51 -11.88 -13.27
CA SER A 23 -21.55 -12.93 -13.64
C SER A 23 -20.25 -12.83 -12.85
N ALA A 24 -19.42 -13.88 -12.92
CA ALA A 24 -18.06 -13.80 -12.38
C ALA A 24 -17.22 -12.77 -13.13
N GLN A 25 -17.52 -12.48 -14.39
CA GLN A 25 -16.86 -11.44 -15.17
C GLN A 25 -17.22 -10.05 -14.67
N ASP A 26 -18.49 -9.79 -14.32
CA ASP A 26 -18.91 -8.52 -13.72
C ASP A 26 -18.20 -8.30 -12.38
N SER A 27 -18.05 -9.35 -11.58
CA SER A 27 -17.26 -9.31 -10.34
C SER A 27 -15.78 -8.98 -10.59
N MET A 28 -15.18 -9.48 -11.67
CA MET A 28 -13.81 -9.11 -12.05
C MET A 28 -13.70 -7.64 -12.43
N ILE A 29 -14.63 -7.11 -13.20
CA ILE A 29 -14.67 -5.70 -13.60
C ILE A 29 -14.82 -4.83 -12.35
N ALA A 30 -15.81 -5.12 -11.49
CA ALA A 30 -16.03 -4.38 -10.26
C ALA A 30 -14.83 -4.43 -9.30
N SER A 31 -14.11 -5.56 -9.26
CA SER A 31 -12.90 -5.67 -8.46
C SER A 31 -11.76 -4.80 -8.98
N ALA A 32 -11.61 -4.68 -10.31
CA ALA A 32 -10.63 -3.81 -10.94
C ALA A 32 -10.91 -2.33 -10.62
N ASP A 33 -12.18 -1.90 -10.70
CA ASP A 33 -12.61 -0.56 -10.32
C ASP A 33 -12.34 -0.30 -8.83
N THR A 34 -12.62 -1.27 -7.96
CA THR A 34 -12.33 -1.17 -6.53
C THR A 34 -10.83 -1.01 -6.27
N ILE A 35 -9.98 -1.78 -6.96
CA ILE A 35 -8.53 -1.64 -6.86
C ILE A 35 -8.09 -0.24 -7.31
N ALA A 36 -8.65 0.28 -8.40
CA ALA A 36 -8.36 1.63 -8.89
C ALA A 36 -8.75 2.70 -7.84
N LEU A 37 -9.91 2.58 -7.22
CA LEU A 37 -10.38 3.49 -6.16
C LEU A 37 -9.49 3.42 -4.91
N VAL A 38 -9.09 2.22 -4.48
CA VAL A 38 -8.16 2.03 -3.36
C VAL A 38 -6.83 2.73 -3.65
N ARG A 39 -6.30 2.55 -4.85
CA ARG A 39 -5.06 3.22 -5.29
C ARG A 39 -5.21 4.74 -5.28
N LEU A 40 -6.28 5.25 -5.88
CA LEU A 40 -6.53 6.69 -5.96
C LEU A 40 -6.62 7.33 -4.57
N ARG A 41 -7.40 6.73 -3.67
CA ARG A 41 -7.53 7.18 -2.27
C ARG A 41 -6.20 7.14 -1.54
N THR A 42 -5.46 6.03 -1.66
CA THR A 42 -4.16 5.86 -1.02
C THR A 42 -3.13 6.87 -1.54
N TYR A 43 -3.12 7.12 -2.84
CA TYR A 43 -2.25 8.14 -3.46
C TYR A 43 -2.61 9.56 -3.03
N SER A 44 -3.87 9.79 -2.66
CA SER A 44 -4.33 11.05 -2.07
C SER A 44 -4.03 11.16 -0.56
N GLY A 45 -3.32 10.17 0.00
CA GLY A 45 -2.90 10.20 1.40
C GLY A 45 -3.97 9.82 2.41
N LYS A 46 -5.04 9.13 1.98
CA LYS A 46 -6.22 8.85 2.79
C LYS A 46 -6.38 7.36 3.12
N ASP A 47 -6.83 7.08 4.32
CA ASP A 47 -7.15 5.75 4.82
C ASP A 47 -8.55 5.27 4.39
N THR A 48 -8.97 4.10 4.87
CA THR A 48 -10.30 3.51 4.59
C THR A 48 -11.47 4.33 5.12
N SER A 49 -11.23 5.24 6.06
CA SER A 49 -12.21 6.16 6.63
C SER A 49 -12.12 7.56 6.04
N ASP A 50 -11.42 7.72 4.92
CA ASP A 50 -11.15 9.00 4.23
C ASP A 50 -10.35 10.00 5.07
N LYS A 51 -9.69 9.53 6.14
CA LYS A 51 -8.83 10.35 6.99
C LYS A 51 -7.39 10.34 6.48
N PRO A 52 -6.65 11.46 6.65
CA PRO A 52 -5.23 11.49 6.29
C PRO A 52 -4.45 10.41 7.04
N PHE A 53 -3.53 9.74 6.34
CA PHE A 53 -2.59 8.83 7.00
C PHE A 53 -1.70 9.56 8.02
N ALA A 54 -1.31 8.86 9.07
CA ALA A 54 -0.30 9.34 10.00
C ALA A 54 0.99 9.71 9.26
N LYS A 55 1.56 10.88 9.58
CA LYS A 55 2.76 11.41 8.93
C LYS A 55 3.93 10.43 9.02
N TYR A 56 4.84 10.49 8.06
CA TYR A 56 6.09 9.74 8.11
C TYR A 56 6.97 10.21 9.27
N SER A 57 7.71 9.26 9.85
CA SER A 57 8.64 9.53 10.94
C SER A 57 9.73 10.52 10.51
N THR A 58 9.99 11.51 11.37
CA THR A 58 11.11 12.43 11.26
C THR A 58 12.28 12.05 12.18
N ARG A 59 12.16 10.92 12.92
CA ARG A 59 13.27 10.42 13.74
C ARG A 59 14.42 10.00 12.82
N PRO A 60 15.67 10.40 13.13
CA PRO A 60 16.82 10.04 12.33
C PRO A 60 16.91 8.55 12.05
N ILE A 61 17.25 8.20 10.81
CA ILE A 61 17.44 6.81 10.38
C ILE A 61 18.71 6.64 9.58
N TYR A 62 19.21 5.42 9.60
CA TYR A 62 20.25 4.94 8.72
C TYR A 62 19.65 4.01 7.67
N VAL A 63 20.02 4.17 6.40
CA VAL A 63 19.55 3.34 5.29
C VAL A 63 20.76 2.75 4.58
N GLU A 64 20.81 1.43 4.47
CA GLU A 64 21.89 0.70 3.81
C GLU A 64 21.86 0.89 2.28
N LYS A 65 23.01 0.69 1.62
CA LYS A 65 23.14 0.84 0.15
C LYS A 65 22.29 -0.18 -0.62
N ASP A 66 22.08 -1.35 -0.05
CA ASP A 66 21.28 -2.46 -0.60
C ASP A 66 19.79 -2.38 -0.27
N ALA A 67 19.33 -1.28 0.34
CA ALA A 67 17.91 -1.09 0.59
C ALA A 67 17.09 -1.18 -0.73
N PRO A 68 15.81 -1.61 -0.66
CA PRO A 68 14.94 -1.77 -1.85
C PRO A 68 14.83 -0.54 -2.73
N LEU A 69 15.11 0.62 -2.19
CA LEU A 69 15.35 1.85 -2.93
C LEU A 69 16.69 2.42 -2.47
N GLU A 70 17.65 2.45 -3.38
CA GLU A 70 18.97 3.02 -3.15
C GLU A 70 18.90 4.41 -2.52
N PRO A 71 19.48 4.63 -1.33
CA PRO A 71 19.42 5.90 -0.64
C PRO A 71 20.15 7.00 -1.41
N ARG A 72 19.59 8.21 -1.44
CA ARG A 72 20.17 9.39 -2.09
C ARG A 72 19.97 10.65 -1.27
N GLY A 73 20.95 11.54 -1.31
CA GLY A 73 20.86 12.87 -0.71
C GLY A 73 20.89 12.91 0.82
N GLY A 74 21.19 11.80 1.48
CA GLY A 74 21.56 11.76 2.89
C GLY A 74 23.03 12.08 3.12
N VAL A 75 23.48 11.98 4.37
CA VAL A 75 24.91 12.04 4.72
C VAL A 75 25.52 10.68 4.41
N GLU A 76 26.52 10.67 3.56
CA GLU A 76 27.16 9.43 3.11
C GLU A 76 27.97 8.77 4.23
N THR A 77 27.90 7.45 4.31
CA THR A 77 28.66 6.61 5.23
C THR A 77 29.19 5.39 4.48
N PRO A 78 30.18 4.64 5.00
CA PRO A 78 30.74 3.49 4.30
C PRO A 78 29.73 2.43 3.87
N ARG A 79 28.64 2.24 4.64
CA ARG A 79 27.62 1.19 4.41
C ARG A 79 26.28 1.69 3.88
N GLY A 80 26.07 3.02 3.82
CA GLY A 80 24.78 3.57 3.41
C GLY A 80 24.70 5.08 3.60
N MET A 81 23.51 5.58 3.90
CA MET A 81 23.28 7.00 4.12
C MET A 81 22.48 7.25 5.40
N TYR A 82 22.84 8.30 6.10
CA TYR A 82 22.16 8.79 7.29
C TYR A 82 21.23 9.96 6.92
N PHE A 83 19.97 9.88 7.39
CA PHE A 83 18.94 10.88 7.16
C PHE A 83 18.50 11.47 8.51
N LYS A 84 18.92 12.70 8.77
CA LYS A 84 18.58 13.42 10.01
C LYS A 84 17.07 13.67 10.15
N GLY A 85 16.39 13.94 9.04
CA GLY A 85 14.92 14.12 8.97
C GLY A 85 14.13 12.80 8.85
N GLY A 86 14.78 11.67 9.11
CA GLY A 86 14.15 10.36 9.22
C GLY A 86 13.63 9.79 7.90
N TYR A 87 12.64 8.89 8.01
CA TYR A 87 12.04 8.22 6.86
C TYR A 87 11.40 9.22 5.87
N ARG A 88 10.87 10.33 6.36
CA ARG A 88 10.32 11.39 5.51
C ARG A 88 11.38 11.97 4.58
N GLU A 89 12.56 12.29 5.11
CA GLU A 89 13.66 12.83 4.32
C GLU A 89 14.20 11.81 3.33
N TYR A 90 14.42 10.56 3.78
CA TYR A 90 14.81 9.46 2.89
C TYR A 90 13.88 9.32 1.72
N LYS A 91 12.57 9.22 1.98
CA LYS A 91 11.57 9.09 0.94
C LYS A 91 11.57 10.27 -0.02
N MET A 92 11.69 11.48 0.49
CA MET A 92 11.71 12.71 -0.31
C MET A 92 12.90 12.76 -1.28
N LYS A 93 14.09 12.43 -0.79
CA LYS A 93 15.33 12.54 -1.55
C LYS A 93 15.62 11.34 -2.43
N SER A 94 15.26 10.13 -2.00
CA SER A 94 15.59 8.89 -2.69
C SER A 94 14.52 8.42 -3.65
N ARG A 95 13.29 8.91 -3.51
CA ARG A 95 12.14 8.47 -4.31
C ARG A 95 12.36 8.78 -5.79
N ARG A 96 12.18 7.75 -6.63
CA ARG A 96 12.23 7.86 -8.09
C ARG A 96 10.84 7.66 -8.73
N TYR A 97 9.88 7.14 -7.95
CA TYR A 97 8.54 6.86 -8.43
C TYR A 97 7.57 7.95 -7.98
N THR A 98 6.79 8.47 -8.91
CA THR A 98 5.73 9.45 -8.67
C THR A 98 4.38 8.81 -8.89
N ALA A 99 3.57 8.65 -7.85
CA ALA A 99 2.19 8.22 -8.00
C ALA A 99 1.37 9.35 -8.63
N GLY A 100 0.64 9.03 -9.71
CA GLY A 100 -0.22 10.01 -10.38
C GLY A 100 0.51 11.25 -10.90
N GLY A 101 1.80 11.14 -11.26
CA GLY A 101 2.60 12.26 -11.77
C GLY A 101 2.98 13.31 -10.73
N LYS A 102 2.71 13.10 -9.45
CA LYS A 102 3.01 14.05 -8.37
C LYS A 102 4.24 13.60 -7.57
N ASN A 103 5.20 14.48 -7.42
CA ASN A 103 6.30 14.34 -6.45
C ASN A 103 5.77 14.64 -5.05
N GLN A 104 4.96 13.72 -4.50
CA GLN A 104 4.35 13.94 -3.20
C GLN A 104 5.26 13.47 -2.08
N THR A 105 5.58 14.41 -1.21
CA THR A 105 6.31 14.15 0.04
C THR A 105 5.62 14.78 1.24
N ALA A 106 4.66 15.68 1.00
CA ALA A 106 3.87 16.31 2.06
C ALA A 106 2.86 15.33 2.65
N GLU A 107 2.30 14.46 1.81
CA GLU A 107 1.29 13.46 2.20
C GLU A 107 1.85 12.05 2.18
N VAL A 108 1.28 11.20 3.01
CA VAL A 108 1.63 9.78 3.08
C VAL A 108 0.84 9.03 2.02
N ASP A 109 1.46 8.64 0.94
CA ASP A 109 0.84 7.97 -0.21
C ASP A 109 1.18 6.47 -0.32
N LEU A 110 1.87 5.92 0.67
CA LEU A 110 2.34 4.53 0.76
C LEU A 110 3.15 4.04 -0.44
N THR A 111 3.69 4.96 -1.24
CA THR A 111 4.52 4.64 -2.40
C THR A 111 5.97 5.03 -2.16
N LEU A 112 6.85 4.06 -2.14
CA LEU A 112 8.31 4.25 -2.21
C LEU A 112 8.83 3.73 -3.54
N SER A 113 8.63 2.44 -3.81
CA SER A 113 8.94 1.75 -5.07
C SER A 113 7.71 1.47 -5.94
N GLY A 114 6.52 1.76 -5.44
CA GLY A 114 5.26 1.37 -6.09
C GLY A 114 4.85 -0.08 -5.85
N ALA A 115 5.73 -0.91 -5.30
CA ALA A 115 5.51 -2.35 -5.18
C ALA A 115 4.20 -2.70 -4.46
N LEU A 116 3.87 -2.02 -3.37
CA LEU A 116 2.67 -2.31 -2.59
C LEU A 116 1.39 -2.11 -3.40
N MET A 117 1.24 -0.95 -4.02
CA MET A 117 0.03 -0.62 -4.80
C MET A 117 -0.06 -1.39 -6.11
N ASN A 118 1.06 -1.68 -6.75
CA ASN A 118 1.08 -2.47 -7.99
C ASN A 118 0.74 -3.95 -7.77
N ASN A 119 0.85 -4.43 -6.53
CA ASN A 119 0.53 -5.80 -6.14
C ASN A 119 -0.86 -5.97 -5.49
N LEU A 120 -1.73 -4.96 -5.56
CA LEU A 120 -3.16 -5.14 -5.29
C LEU A 120 -3.78 -5.91 -6.44
N ILE A 121 -4.40 -7.05 -6.14
CA ILE A 121 -4.98 -7.97 -7.11
C ILE A 121 -6.36 -8.46 -6.68
N THR A 122 -7.15 -8.92 -7.63
CA THR A 122 -8.35 -9.72 -7.36
C THR A 122 -7.90 -11.13 -6.99
N THR A 123 -8.19 -11.55 -5.77
CA THR A 123 -7.84 -12.89 -5.29
C THR A 123 -8.94 -13.91 -5.53
N LYS A 124 -10.19 -13.46 -5.65
CA LYS A 124 -11.35 -14.29 -5.96
C LYS A 124 -12.42 -13.44 -6.65
N ALA A 125 -13.07 -14.01 -7.66
CA ALA A 125 -14.26 -13.45 -8.27
C ALA A 125 -15.27 -14.58 -8.52
N THR A 126 -16.54 -14.37 -8.16
CA THR A 126 -17.64 -15.32 -8.27
C THR A 126 -18.88 -14.60 -8.75
N LYS A 127 -19.97 -15.34 -9.00
CA LYS A 127 -21.28 -14.77 -9.32
C LYS A 127 -21.90 -13.92 -8.20
N THR A 128 -21.38 -14.02 -6.97
CA THR A 128 -21.94 -13.35 -5.78
C THR A 128 -21.03 -12.30 -5.20
N GLY A 129 -19.84 -12.05 -5.80
CA GLY A 129 -18.93 -11.02 -5.35
C GLY A 129 -17.46 -11.33 -5.63
N TYR A 130 -16.58 -10.51 -5.08
CA TYR A 130 -15.14 -10.61 -5.28
C TYR A 130 -14.38 -10.34 -3.99
N THR A 131 -13.12 -10.72 -4.00
CA THR A 131 -12.15 -10.39 -2.95
C THR A 131 -10.93 -9.76 -3.60
N ILE A 132 -10.47 -8.64 -3.05
CA ILE A 132 -9.19 -8.04 -3.41
C ILE A 132 -8.18 -8.31 -2.30
N GLY A 133 -6.91 -8.32 -2.64
CA GLY A 133 -5.85 -8.56 -1.67
C GLY A 133 -4.50 -8.22 -2.25
N LEU A 134 -3.46 -8.61 -1.53
CA LEU A 134 -2.08 -8.43 -1.96
C LEU A 134 -1.53 -9.73 -2.53
N SER A 135 -0.74 -9.65 -3.60
CA SER A 135 -0.02 -10.80 -4.14
C SER A 135 0.97 -11.35 -3.10
N SER A 136 1.37 -12.62 -3.26
CA SER A 136 2.34 -13.28 -2.39
C SER A 136 3.67 -12.52 -2.25
N ALA A 137 4.08 -11.81 -3.30
CA ALA A 137 5.32 -11.05 -3.32
C ALA A 137 5.41 -9.92 -2.27
N VAL A 138 4.29 -9.36 -1.85
CA VAL A 138 4.24 -8.22 -0.91
C VAL A 138 3.32 -8.46 0.29
N LYS A 139 2.73 -9.65 0.39
CA LYS A 139 1.67 -9.98 1.35
C LYS A 139 2.05 -9.62 2.79
N ASP A 140 3.14 -10.15 3.31
CA ASP A 140 3.54 -9.96 4.71
C ASP A 140 3.91 -8.51 5.03
N TYR A 141 4.62 -7.87 4.12
CA TYR A 141 4.93 -6.44 4.24
C TYR A 141 3.67 -5.60 4.17
N GLY A 142 2.80 -5.87 3.22
CA GLY A 142 1.56 -5.13 3.00
C GLY A 142 0.60 -5.22 4.19
N TYR A 143 0.45 -6.38 4.81
CA TYR A 143 -0.36 -6.52 6.02
C TYR A 143 0.19 -5.72 7.20
N ARG A 144 1.51 -5.70 7.40
CA ARG A 144 2.13 -4.86 8.43
C ARG A 144 1.92 -3.36 8.18
N VAL A 145 1.94 -2.95 6.91
CA VAL A 145 1.62 -1.56 6.54
C VAL A 145 0.15 -1.28 6.78
N ASN A 146 -0.75 -2.18 6.37
CA ASN A 146 -2.19 -2.00 6.54
C ASN A 146 -2.61 -1.94 8.03
N ALA A 147 -1.99 -2.72 8.88
CA ALA A 147 -2.23 -2.67 10.33
C ALA A 147 -1.90 -1.31 10.95
N ARG A 148 -0.95 -0.58 10.37
CA ARG A 148 -0.54 0.76 10.84
C ARG A 148 -1.23 1.91 10.10
N ARG A 149 -1.63 1.67 8.87
CA ARG A 149 -2.24 2.64 7.96
C ARG A 149 -3.26 1.91 7.10
N SER A 150 -4.48 1.85 7.58
CA SER A 150 -5.57 1.11 6.94
C SER A 150 -5.87 1.68 5.54
N PHE A 151 -5.23 1.13 4.51
CA PHE A 151 -5.44 1.52 3.12
C PHE A 151 -6.37 0.58 2.37
N ILE A 152 -6.52 -0.63 2.90
CA ILE A 152 -7.50 -1.59 2.43
C ILE A 152 -8.44 -1.88 3.62
N GLY A 153 -9.75 -1.77 3.44
CA GLY A 153 -10.80 -1.98 4.45
C GLY A 153 -11.21 -3.43 4.58
#